data_855acd6dbf11fcd11f5416fa1581f1c7
#
_entry.id   855acd6dbf11fcd11f5416fa1581f1c7
#
_cell.length_a   1.000
_cell.length_b   1.000
_cell.length_c   1.000
_cell.angle_alpha   90.00
_cell.angle_beta   90.00
_cell.angle_gamma   90.00
#
_symmetry.space_group_name_H-M   'P 1'
#
loop_
_entity.id
_entity.type
_entity.pdbx_description
1 polymer ?
#
loop_
_entity_poly.entity_id
_entity_poly.type
_entity_poly.pdbx_seq_one_letter_code
_entity_poly.pdbx_strand_id
1 'polypeptide(L)'
;MEDYIEGSGNVFKDLGCINPEEKWAKAELIFIINKIIKDRNLTQKDAADILGIDQPKISALKHGKLSGFSIERLFFFLRALDQCIDITIQKEPRDASDNMINVAYA
;
A
#
# COMPACT_ATOMS: atom_id res chain seq x y z
N MET A 1 -20.37 -0.05 -6.13
CA MET A 1 -19.84 0.16 -6.81
C MET A 1 -19.28 -0.64 -7.43
N GLU A 2 -18.87 -0.78 -8.01
CA GLU A 2 -18.50 -1.30 -8.65
C GLU A 2 -17.48 -1.63 -8.77
N ASP A 3 -17.03 -2.19 -9.13
CA ASP A 3 -16.13 -2.54 -9.31
C ASP A 3 -15.64 -2.65 -10.26
N TYR A 4 -14.99 -2.83 -10.86
CA TYR A 4 -14.41 -2.85 -11.67
C TYR A 4 -13.62 -2.96 -12.07
N ILE A 5 -13.09 -3.36 -12.72
CA ILE A 5 -12.28 -3.09 -13.22
C ILE A 5 -11.49 -3.83 -13.90
N GLU A 6 -11.20 -3.94 -14.80
CA GLU A 6 -10.49 -4.56 -15.53
C GLU A 6 -9.37 -3.91 -15.80
N GLY A 7 -8.61 -3.43 -15.11
CA GLY A 7 -7.52 -2.58 -15.40
C GLY A 7 -6.39 -3.32 -15.95
N SER A 8 -6.11 -3.16 -17.12
CA SER A 8 -4.91 -3.72 -17.64
C SER A 8 -3.73 -2.98 -17.07
N GLY A 9 -2.60 -3.59 -16.94
CA GLY A 9 -1.45 -3.02 -16.28
C GLY A 9 -1.34 -3.41 -14.84
N ASN A 10 -2.35 -4.04 -14.28
CA ASN A 10 -2.29 -4.53 -12.92
C ASN A 10 -1.68 -5.92 -12.95
N VAL A 11 -0.44 -6.02 -12.48
CA VAL A 11 0.30 -7.27 -12.58
C VAL A 11 -0.34 -8.38 -11.75
N PHE A 12 -0.99 -8.01 -10.66
CA PHE A 12 -1.64 -9.02 -9.82
C PHE A 12 -2.85 -9.62 -10.52
N LYS A 13 -3.55 -8.82 -11.30
CA LYS A 13 -4.65 -9.33 -12.08
C LYS A 13 -4.15 -10.27 -13.16
N ASP A 14 -3.05 -9.91 -13.80
CA ASP A 14 -2.46 -10.74 -14.84
C ASP A 14 -2.01 -12.09 -14.30
N LEU A 15 -1.63 -12.14 -13.03
CA LEU A 15 -1.21 -13.38 -12.40
C LEU A 15 -2.38 -14.16 -11.81
N GLY A 16 -3.61 -13.68 -11.97
CA GLY A 16 -4.77 -14.39 -11.48
C GLY A 16 -5.01 -14.24 -9.99
N CYS A 17 -4.47 -13.21 -9.38
CA CYS A 17 -4.67 -12.98 -7.95
C CYS A 17 -6.09 -12.54 -7.65
N ILE A 18 -6.57 -12.91 -6.48
CA ILE A 18 -7.85 -12.43 -5.99
C ILE A 18 -7.66 -11.00 -5.51
N ASN A 19 -8.62 -10.12 -5.83
CA ASN A 19 -8.58 -8.70 -5.44
C ASN A 19 -7.29 -8.04 -5.91
N PRO A 20 -7.03 -8.04 -7.22
CA PRO A 20 -5.76 -7.51 -7.72
C PRO A 20 -5.59 -6.01 -7.46
N GLU A 21 -6.67 -5.24 -7.47
CA GLU A 21 -6.56 -3.81 -7.21
C GLU A 21 -6.15 -3.55 -5.77
N GLU A 22 -6.69 -4.34 -4.86
CA GLU A 22 -6.32 -4.19 -3.45
C GLU A 22 -4.88 -4.56 -3.22
N LYS A 23 -4.43 -5.65 -3.85
CA LYS A 23 -3.04 -6.07 -3.69
C LYS A 23 -2.09 -5.06 -4.30
N TRP A 24 -2.47 -4.48 -5.42
CA TRP A 24 -1.67 -3.45 -6.04
C TRP A 24 -1.52 -2.24 -5.12
N ALA A 25 -2.65 -1.80 -4.52
CA ALA A 25 -2.62 -0.66 -3.61
C ALA A 25 -1.76 -0.97 -2.38
N LYS A 26 -1.88 -2.18 -1.85
CA LYS A 26 -1.06 -2.58 -0.71
C LYS A 26 0.42 -2.55 -1.04
N ALA A 27 0.78 -3.04 -2.22
CA ALA A 27 2.17 -3.05 -2.64
C ALA A 27 2.72 -1.63 -2.74
N GLU A 28 1.93 -0.71 -3.28
CA GLU A 28 2.34 0.68 -3.37
C GLU A 28 2.52 1.30 -2.00
N LEU A 29 1.59 1.04 -1.10
CA LEU A 29 1.67 1.60 0.24
C LEU A 29 2.87 1.05 1.00
N ILE A 30 3.13 -0.24 0.87
CA ILE A 30 4.26 -0.85 1.53
C ILE A 30 5.57 -0.30 0.98
N PHE A 31 5.64 -0.10 -0.32
CA PHE A 31 6.81 0.50 -0.93
C PHE A 31 7.08 1.90 -0.35
N ILE A 32 6.03 2.70 -0.22
CA ILE A 32 6.15 4.05 0.34
C ILE A 32 6.61 3.99 1.79
N ILE A 33 6.03 3.11 2.57
CA ILE A 33 6.39 2.96 3.98
C ILE A 33 7.87 2.60 4.11
N ASN A 34 8.31 1.63 3.31
CA ASN A 34 9.71 1.21 3.35
C ASN A 34 10.64 2.33 2.91
N LYS A 35 10.21 3.12 1.93
CA LYS A 35 11.02 4.25 1.48
C LYS A 35 11.17 5.29 2.60
N ILE A 36 10.11 5.57 3.32
CA ILE A 36 10.16 6.52 4.42
C ILE A 36 11.09 6.02 5.52
N ILE A 37 10.98 4.74 5.86
CA ILE A 37 11.82 4.15 6.89
C ILE A 37 13.28 4.27 6.48
N LYS A 38 13.58 3.97 5.23
CA LYS A 38 14.94 4.06 4.74
C LYS A 38 15.45 5.50 4.72
N ASP A 39 14.63 6.43 4.25
CA ASP A 39 15.03 7.82 4.15
C ASP A 39 15.28 8.45 5.51
N ARG A 40 14.61 7.96 6.54
CA ARG A 40 14.80 8.44 7.89
C ARG A 40 15.88 7.68 8.63
N ASN A 41 16.49 6.70 7.99
CA ASN A 41 17.54 5.88 8.60
C ASN A 41 17.06 5.18 9.88
N LEU A 42 15.83 4.73 9.87
CA LEU A 42 15.28 4.02 11.02
C LEU A 42 15.75 2.58 11.01
N THR A 43 16.15 2.08 12.17
CA THR A 43 16.44 0.67 12.30
C THR A 43 15.13 -0.10 12.34
N GLN A 44 15.21 -1.43 12.20
CA GLN A 44 14.00 -2.24 12.33
C GLN A 44 13.36 -2.07 13.70
N LYS A 45 14.18 -1.94 14.72
CA LYS A 45 13.65 -1.74 16.06
C LYS A 45 12.94 -0.41 16.17
N ASP A 46 13.55 0.65 15.65
CA ASP A 46 12.92 1.96 15.67
C ASP A 46 11.61 1.96 14.90
N ALA A 47 11.61 1.36 13.73
CA ALA A 47 10.40 1.29 12.92
C ALA A 47 9.32 0.49 13.63
N ALA A 48 9.70 -0.63 14.23
CA ALA A 48 8.73 -1.45 14.95
C ALA A 48 8.10 -0.67 16.09
N ASP A 49 8.91 0.10 16.81
CA ASP A 49 8.41 0.91 17.92
C ASP A 49 7.45 1.98 17.43
N ILE A 50 7.79 2.66 16.34
CA ILE A 50 6.93 3.72 15.80
C ILE A 50 5.61 3.15 15.30
N LEU A 51 5.68 2.03 14.59
CA LEU A 51 4.50 1.42 14.00
C LEU A 51 3.70 0.58 14.99
N GLY A 52 4.29 0.29 16.14
CA GLY A 52 3.58 -0.49 17.16
C GLY A 52 3.44 -1.96 16.80
N ILE A 53 4.41 -2.52 16.09
CA ILE A 53 4.38 -3.92 15.69
C ILE A 53 5.67 -4.60 16.14
N ASP A 54 5.65 -5.92 16.13
CA ASP A 54 6.81 -6.69 16.59
C ASP A 54 7.82 -6.89 15.44
N GLN A 55 8.96 -7.45 15.78
CA GLN A 55 10.03 -7.63 14.81
C GLN A 55 9.63 -8.52 13.63
N PRO A 56 8.95 -9.65 13.85
CA PRO A 56 8.52 -10.44 12.70
C PRO A 56 7.61 -9.67 11.74
N LYS A 57 6.76 -8.82 12.28
CA LYS A 57 5.87 -8.01 11.44
C LYS A 57 6.65 -6.98 10.65
N ILE A 58 7.63 -6.32 11.29
CA ILE A 58 8.42 -5.32 10.58
C ILE A 58 9.26 -6.00 9.49
N SER A 59 9.73 -7.21 9.75
CA SER A 59 10.47 -7.97 8.75
C SER A 59 9.57 -8.30 7.56
N ALA A 60 8.33 -8.72 7.83
CA ALA A 60 7.37 -9.00 6.76
C ALA A 60 7.11 -7.76 5.93
N LEU A 61 6.94 -6.62 6.59
CA LEU A 61 6.72 -5.37 5.91
C LEU A 61 7.91 -5.01 5.02
N LYS A 62 9.12 -5.17 5.56
CA LYS A 62 10.33 -4.86 4.83
C LYS A 62 10.46 -5.72 3.58
N HIS A 63 10.01 -6.96 3.63
CA HIS A 63 10.10 -7.87 2.50
C HIS A 63 8.91 -7.78 1.57
N GLY A 64 8.00 -6.85 1.82
CA GLY A 64 6.90 -6.60 0.91
C GLY A 64 5.81 -7.66 0.95
N LYS A 65 5.68 -8.37 2.05
CA LYS A 65 4.62 -9.37 2.17
C LYS A 65 3.29 -8.68 2.36
N LEU A 66 2.37 -8.92 1.44
CA LEU A 66 1.09 -8.23 1.43
C LEU A 66 0.09 -8.84 2.40
N SER A 67 0.13 -10.16 2.57
CA SER A 67 -0.80 -10.81 3.47
C SER A 67 -0.46 -10.41 4.90
N GLY A 68 -1.44 -10.31 5.73
CA GLY A 68 -1.22 -9.91 7.11
C GLY A 68 -1.31 -8.42 7.35
N PHE A 69 -1.46 -7.62 6.29
CA PHE A 69 -1.66 -6.19 6.43
C PHE A 69 -2.89 -5.79 5.62
N SER A 70 -3.80 -5.10 6.27
CA SER A 70 -4.93 -4.49 5.57
C SER A 70 -4.53 -3.10 5.09
N ILE A 71 -5.26 -2.58 4.13
CA ILE A 71 -5.03 -1.22 3.67
C ILE A 71 -5.19 -0.24 4.83
N GLU A 72 -6.18 -0.47 5.65
CA GLU A 72 -6.41 0.35 6.83
C GLU A 72 -5.21 0.37 7.75
N ARG A 73 -4.61 -0.78 7.95
CA ARG A 73 -3.44 -0.91 8.79
C ARG A 73 -2.27 -0.14 8.21
N LEU A 74 -2.11 -0.21 6.89
CA LEU A 74 -1.04 0.50 6.21
C LEU A 74 -1.24 2.01 6.29
N PHE A 75 -2.48 2.48 6.21
CA PHE A 75 -2.78 3.89 6.43
C PHE A 75 -2.37 4.31 7.84
N PHE A 76 -2.65 3.47 8.82
CA PHE A 76 -2.27 3.76 10.19
C PHE A 76 -0.76 3.88 10.32
N PHE A 77 -0.01 3.00 9.67
CA PHE A 77 1.45 3.07 9.70
C PHE A 77 1.95 4.38 9.09
N LEU A 78 1.38 4.79 7.99
CA LEU A 78 1.78 6.04 7.35
C LEU A 78 1.53 7.22 8.26
N ARG A 79 0.41 7.23 8.95
CA ARG A 79 0.11 8.31 9.87
C ARG A 79 1.07 8.31 11.05
N ALA A 80 1.47 7.13 11.50
CA ALA A 80 2.46 7.02 12.58
C ALA A 80 3.82 7.56 12.13
N LEU A 81 4.07 7.56 10.82
CA LEU A 81 5.28 8.11 10.24
C LEU A 81 5.10 9.57 9.81
N ASP A 82 4.08 10.22 10.37
CA ASP A 82 3.82 11.65 10.16
C ASP A 82 3.42 11.98 8.72
N GLN A 83 2.78 11.04 8.05
CA GLN A 83 2.29 11.30 6.70
C GLN A 83 0.82 11.67 6.75
N CYS A 84 0.44 12.55 5.85
CA CYS A 84 -0.94 12.95 5.68
C CYS A 84 -1.51 12.16 4.51
N ILE A 85 -2.70 11.60 4.70
CA ILE A 85 -3.32 10.77 3.67
C ILE A 85 -4.54 11.49 3.14
N ASP A 86 -4.55 11.73 1.84
CA ASP A 86 -5.71 12.30 1.15
C ASP A 86 -6.32 11.24 0.27
N ILE A 87 -7.62 11.08 0.37
CA ILE A 87 -8.34 10.13 -0.46
C ILE A 87 -9.27 10.91 -1.37
N THR A 88 -9.07 10.76 -2.66
CA THR A 88 -9.88 11.46 -3.65
C THR A 88 -10.72 10.44 -4.40
N ILE A 89 -12.01 10.68 -4.46
CA ILE A 89 -12.92 9.83 -5.20
C ILE A 89 -13.40 10.62 -6.39
N GLN A 90 -13.13 10.10 -7.58
CA GLN A 90 -13.46 10.80 -8.81
C GLN A 90 -14.51 10.03 -9.56
N LYS A 91 -15.18 10.76 -10.44
CA LYS A 91 -16.12 10.14 -11.33
C LYS A 91 -15.39 9.10 -12.16
N GLU A 92 -16.08 8.03 -12.46
CA GLU A 92 -15.45 6.93 -13.15
C GLU A 92 -14.90 7.35 -14.50
N PRO A 93 -13.67 7.00 -14.82
CA PRO A 93 -13.05 7.38 -16.09
C PRO A 93 -13.58 6.55 -17.25
N ARG A 94 -13.35 7.06 -18.46
CA ARG A 94 -13.76 6.37 -19.66
C ARG A 94 -12.84 5.21 -19.98
N ASP A 95 -11.56 5.39 -19.73
CA ASP A 95 -10.55 4.41 -20.05
C ASP A 95 -10.48 3.33 -19.01
N ALA A 96 -10.42 2.08 -19.45
CA ALA A 96 -10.28 0.97 -18.51
C ALA A 96 -8.98 1.07 -17.71
N SER A 97 -7.95 1.63 -18.31
CA SER A 97 -6.67 1.75 -17.63
C SER A 97 -6.74 2.71 -16.44
N ASP A 98 -7.78 3.55 -16.41
CA ASP A 98 -7.93 4.50 -15.33
C ASP A 98 -8.79 3.97 -14.19
N ASN A 99 -9.23 2.71 -14.28
CA ASN A 99 -10.09 2.14 -13.27
C ASN A 99 -9.34 1.46 -12.16
N MET A 100 -8.10 1.85 -11.95
CA MET A 100 -7.28 1.24 -10.93
C MET A 100 -7.19 2.16 -9.72
N ILE A 101 -6.90 1.55 -8.59
CA ILE A 101 -6.58 2.33 -7.40
C ILE A 101 -5.17 2.87 -7.58
N ASN A 102 -5.05 4.18 -7.53
CA ASN A 102 -3.78 4.84 -7.72
C ASN A 102 -3.27 5.39 -6.40
N VAL A 103 -2.00 5.17 -6.14
CA VAL A 103 -1.36 5.70 -4.95
C VAL A 103 -0.25 6.64 -5.41
N ALA A 104 -0.28 7.86 -4.90
CA ALA A 104 0.73 8.86 -5.22
C ALA A 104 1.42 9.29 -3.94
N TYR A 105 2.73 9.41 -4.01
CA TYR A 105 3.53 9.85 -2.87
C TYR A 105 4.31 11.07 -3.30
N ALA A 106 4.00 12.17 -2.65
CA ALA A 106 4.66 13.43 -3.00
C ALA A 106 5.97 13.63 -2.27
#